data_93ed79faa8ac0ff2e95ec5360450948c
#
_entry.id   93ed79faa8ac0ff2e95ec5360450948c
#
_cell.length_a   1.000
_cell.length_b   1.000
_cell.length_c   1.000
_cell.angle_alpha   90.00
_cell.angle_beta   90.00
_cell.angle_gamma   90.00
#
_symmetry.space_group_name_H-M   'P 1'
#
loop_
_entity.id
_entity.type
_entity.pdbx_description
1 polymer ?
#
loop_
_entity_poly.entity_id
_entity_poly.type
_entity_poly.pdbx_seq_one_letter_code
_entity_poly.pdbx_strand_id
1 'polypeptide(L)'
;MRQTYRFFILAAVLALVSCTPPKGTLHVITTNDVHGAWFDSTYFGGRQVSSLMAVNYYVDSIRKADGPGNVLLLDAGDCLQGDNATYYFNYIDTLAEHLFVRLADYMKYDAIVVGNHDVETGHPVYDRVTKQLADRGIPFLAGNAIKPDGTSYWPEYKVFKKAGMKVLVLGYTNANMAEWLDPSIWSGMEFVSLVPFVQQRVDLIKAKVRPDVTIVALHSGVGEGDGQALEAQALDLFNTLSGVDLVVSSHDHHPRVESSDSIALVNTGSKANNFSHTVISIDDKGNKTITPSIVRVDKRKADPKMRAVFAHDFAEVRQFTSMEVGTITAPIVTREAFAGRCFYIDFIHYVCRTFSGADISFAAPLTFNKTVPAGPVIFNDMFTIYPYENALYVLRLTGSEIKGYLERSYDKWIQTLKPGGNVLNIVPRSDPRNDQIGWSFVERSYNFDSASGINYTVDVTKPCGARVKISSMADGSAFDPDREYTVAMTSYRAAGGGDLLFKGAGLTREQLAGRTEARYPEIRDLIFKYFQIHGVADPETIANPPAVQDGDRILLGDWKFVPEEAAKKAMSRDMTLMFGRK
;
A
#
# COMPACT_ATOMS: atom_id res chain seq x y z
N MET A 1 -64.13 -60.62 -45.87
CA MET A 1 -62.77 -60.01 -46.09
C MET A 1 -62.64 -58.86 -45.12
N ARG A 2 -61.86 -59.03 -44.09
CA ARG A 2 -61.46 -57.96 -43.16
C ARG A 2 -59.94 -57.93 -43.13
N GLN A 3 -59.32 -56.88 -43.71
CA GLN A 3 -57.89 -56.57 -43.63
C GLN A 3 -57.58 -55.86 -42.30
N THR A 4 -56.78 -56.48 -41.48
CA THR A 4 -56.20 -55.89 -40.26
C THR A 4 -54.88 -55.23 -40.57
N TYR A 5 -54.85 -53.91 -40.48
CA TYR A 5 -53.56 -53.12 -40.53
C TYR A 5 -52.86 -53.18 -39.17
N ARG A 6 -51.65 -53.73 -39.15
CA ARG A 6 -50.76 -53.68 -38.00
C ARG A 6 -49.89 -52.41 -38.13
N PHE A 7 -50.09 -51.44 -37.23
CA PHE A 7 -49.20 -50.31 -37.07
C PHE A 7 -48.00 -50.74 -36.24
N PHE A 8 -46.80 -50.65 -36.84
CA PHE A 8 -45.54 -50.71 -36.12
C PHE A 8 -45.20 -49.29 -35.63
N ILE A 9 -45.23 -49.06 -34.30
CA ILE A 9 -44.71 -47.86 -33.70
C ILE A 9 -43.22 -48.08 -33.46
N LEU A 10 -42.37 -47.39 -34.25
CA LEU A 10 -40.93 -47.35 -34.09
C LEU A 10 -40.63 -46.27 -33.01
N ALA A 11 -40.35 -46.64 -31.77
CA ALA A 11 -39.92 -45.74 -30.72
C ALA A 11 -38.42 -45.43 -30.96
N ALA A 12 -38.13 -44.26 -31.54
CA ALA A 12 -36.78 -43.71 -31.58
C ALA A 12 -36.40 -43.17 -30.21
N VAL A 13 -35.59 -43.91 -29.47
CA VAL A 13 -34.94 -43.43 -28.24
C VAL A 13 -33.82 -42.45 -28.67
N LEU A 14 -34.11 -41.15 -28.59
CA LEU A 14 -33.08 -40.12 -28.68
C LEU A 14 -32.23 -40.17 -27.40
N ALA A 15 -31.10 -40.85 -27.47
CA ALA A 15 -30.05 -40.68 -26.46
C ALA A 15 -29.48 -39.26 -26.59
N LEU A 16 -29.93 -38.37 -25.73
CA LEU A 16 -29.28 -37.07 -25.48
C LEU A 16 -27.90 -37.37 -24.89
N VAL A 17 -26.92 -37.59 -25.75
CA VAL A 17 -25.52 -37.50 -25.34
C VAL A 17 -25.31 -36.02 -24.98
N SER A 18 -25.28 -35.71 -23.70
CA SER A 18 -24.86 -34.44 -23.18
C SER A 18 -23.35 -34.34 -23.52
N CYS A 19 -23.02 -33.86 -24.72
CA CYS A 19 -21.66 -33.42 -25.02
C CYS A 19 -21.37 -32.17 -24.23
N THR A 20 -20.81 -32.33 -23.02
CA THR A 20 -20.10 -31.25 -22.36
C THR A 20 -18.96 -30.84 -23.29
N PRO A 21 -18.89 -29.58 -23.73
CA PRO A 21 -17.76 -29.15 -24.56
C PRO A 21 -16.45 -29.45 -23.83
N PRO A 22 -15.39 -29.83 -24.55
CA PRO A 22 -14.10 -30.11 -23.94
C PRO A 22 -13.67 -28.90 -23.10
N LYS A 23 -13.15 -29.15 -21.90
CA LYS A 23 -12.62 -28.11 -21.04
C LYS A 23 -11.38 -27.53 -21.71
N GLY A 24 -11.38 -26.21 -21.91
CA GLY A 24 -10.31 -25.50 -22.58
C GLY A 24 -9.17 -25.11 -21.63
N THR A 25 -8.35 -24.22 -22.09
CA THR A 25 -7.26 -23.60 -21.32
C THR A 25 -7.76 -22.29 -20.73
N LEU A 26 -7.68 -22.13 -19.39
CA LEU A 26 -8.01 -20.91 -18.68
C LEU A 26 -6.75 -20.06 -18.44
N HIS A 27 -6.79 -18.83 -18.88
CA HIS A 27 -5.76 -17.82 -18.59
C HIS A 27 -6.24 -16.95 -17.43
N VAL A 28 -5.64 -17.13 -16.25
CA VAL A 28 -5.87 -16.26 -15.08
C VAL A 28 -4.82 -15.17 -15.09
N ILE A 29 -5.24 -13.94 -15.27
CA ILE A 29 -4.37 -12.77 -15.25
C ILE A 29 -4.69 -11.99 -13.98
N THR A 30 -3.65 -11.60 -13.22
CA THR A 30 -3.86 -10.83 -11.99
C THR A 30 -2.99 -9.59 -11.94
N THR A 31 -3.55 -8.53 -11.39
CA THR A 31 -2.85 -7.32 -10.91
C THR A 31 -3.04 -7.20 -9.41
N ASN A 32 -2.21 -6.44 -8.75
CA ASN A 32 -2.34 -6.07 -7.33
C ASN A 32 -1.52 -4.83 -7.03
N ASP A 33 -1.86 -4.15 -5.93
CA ASP A 33 -1.12 -2.98 -5.42
C ASP A 33 -0.83 -1.96 -6.54
N VAL A 34 -1.87 -1.69 -7.34
CA VAL A 34 -1.73 -0.78 -8.49
C VAL A 34 -1.48 0.66 -8.02
N HIS A 35 -2.03 1.04 -6.87
CA HIS A 35 -1.80 2.33 -6.22
C HIS A 35 -1.90 3.51 -7.18
N GLY A 36 -2.98 3.59 -7.94
CA GLY A 36 -3.22 4.67 -8.88
C GLY A 36 -2.33 4.69 -10.13
N ALA A 37 -1.52 3.65 -10.39
CA ALA A 37 -0.76 3.55 -11.65
C ALA A 37 -1.68 3.27 -12.83
N TRP A 38 -2.62 4.17 -13.07
CA TRP A 38 -3.67 4.04 -14.08
C TRP A 38 -3.20 4.53 -15.43
N PHE A 39 -2.52 5.71 -15.46
CA PHE A 39 -2.03 6.36 -16.66
C PHE A 39 -0.59 5.99 -17.00
N ASP A 40 -0.26 5.94 -18.27
CA ASP A 40 1.04 5.50 -18.80
C ASP A 40 2.11 6.59 -18.85
N SER A 41 1.81 7.77 -18.34
CA SER A 41 2.74 8.90 -18.27
C SER A 41 2.55 9.73 -17.01
N THR A 42 3.62 10.37 -16.57
CA THR A 42 3.56 11.33 -15.47
C THR A 42 2.84 12.61 -15.92
N TYR A 43 2.08 13.26 -15.03
CA TYR A 43 1.33 14.49 -15.33
C TYR A 43 2.25 15.63 -15.77
N PHE A 44 3.48 15.65 -15.29
CA PHE A 44 4.50 16.63 -15.65
C PHE A 44 5.72 15.93 -16.25
N GLY A 45 6.32 16.55 -17.27
CA GLY A 45 7.47 16.00 -17.98
C GLY A 45 7.17 14.83 -18.92
N GLY A 46 5.93 14.29 -18.93
CA GLY A 46 5.49 13.28 -19.89
C GLY A 46 6.30 11.98 -19.91
N ARG A 47 6.98 11.63 -18.78
CA ARG A 47 7.78 10.41 -18.71
C ARG A 47 6.87 9.19 -18.66
N GLN A 48 7.11 8.22 -19.54
CA GLN A 48 6.39 6.95 -19.54
C GLN A 48 6.64 6.16 -18.25
N VAL A 49 5.56 5.63 -17.70
CA VAL A 49 5.54 4.80 -16.48
C VAL A 49 4.76 3.51 -16.73
N SER A 50 4.97 2.51 -15.89
CA SER A 50 4.14 1.31 -15.86
C SER A 50 2.72 1.69 -15.42
N SER A 51 1.70 1.02 -16.00
CA SER A 51 0.31 1.40 -15.76
C SER A 51 -0.67 0.30 -16.16
N LEU A 52 -1.93 0.45 -15.73
CA LEU A 52 -3.02 -0.40 -16.22
C LEU A 52 -3.20 -0.29 -17.74
N MET A 53 -2.91 0.86 -18.36
CA MET A 53 -2.95 1.00 -19.82
C MET A 53 -1.93 0.11 -20.51
N ALA A 54 -0.75 -0.08 -19.89
CA ALA A 54 0.25 -1.01 -20.41
C ALA A 54 -0.12 -2.48 -20.15
N VAL A 55 -0.69 -2.79 -18.97
CA VAL A 55 -1.22 -4.14 -18.67
C VAL A 55 -2.34 -4.51 -19.64
N ASN A 56 -3.25 -3.58 -19.95
CA ASN A 56 -4.36 -3.84 -20.88
C ASN A 56 -3.89 -4.27 -22.28
N TYR A 57 -2.78 -3.76 -22.76
CA TYR A 57 -2.18 -4.21 -24.02
C TYR A 57 -1.92 -5.72 -24.02
N TYR A 58 -1.38 -6.26 -22.91
CA TYR A 58 -1.11 -7.69 -22.79
C TYR A 58 -2.39 -8.51 -22.63
N VAL A 59 -3.31 -8.03 -21.79
CA VAL A 59 -4.62 -8.67 -21.58
C VAL A 59 -5.38 -8.81 -22.91
N ASP A 60 -5.44 -7.74 -23.71
CA ASP A 60 -6.08 -7.73 -25.00
C ASP A 60 -5.36 -8.64 -26.01
N SER A 61 -4.03 -8.74 -25.94
CA SER A 61 -3.27 -9.65 -26.80
C SER A 61 -3.62 -11.10 -26.52
N ILE A 62 -3.73 -11.50 -25.24
CA ILE A 62 -4.13 -12.85 -24.83
C ILE A 62 -5.60 -13.11 -25.22
N ARG A 63 -6.51 -12.17 -24.98
CA ARG A 63 -7.91 -12.29 -25.40
C ARG A 63 -8.08 -12.47 -26.91
N LYS A 64 -7.25 -11.81 -27.70
CA LYS A 64 -7.26 -11.96 -29.17
C LYS A 64 -6.71 -13.30 -29.63
N ALA A 65 -5.69 -13.82 -28.96
CA ALA A 65 -5.08 -15.10 -29.31
C ALA A 65 -5.97 -16.29 -28.92
N ASP A 66 -6.50 -16.27 -27.69
CA ASP A 66 -7.10 -17.45 -27.06
C ASP A 66 -8.62 -17.29 -26.83
N GLY A 67 -9.18 -16.12 -27.14
CA GLY A 67 -10.59 -15.80 -26.97
C GLY A 67 -10.91 -15.22 -25.58
N PRO A 68 -11.79 -14.20 -25.51
CA PRO A 68 -12.11 -13.50 -24.26
C PRO A 68 -12.84 -14.39 -23.22
N GLY A 69 -13.52 -15.44 -23.67
CA GLY A 69 -14.16 -16.41 -22.79
C GLY A 69 -13.20 -17.33 -22.04
N ASN A 70 -11.92 -17.33 -22.43
CA ASN A 70 -10.87 -18.14 -21.82
C ASN A 70 -10.00 -17.33 -20.84
N VAL A 71 -10.24 -16.02 -20.69
CA VAL A 71 -9.47 -15.14 -19.83
C VAL A 71 -10.30 -14.72 -18.60
N LEU A 72 -9.72 -14.88 -17.43
CA LEU A 72 -10.20 -14.36 -16.15
C LEU A 72 -9.22 -13.29 -15.68
N LEU A 73 -9.70 -12.05 -15.49
CA LEU A 73 -8.88 -10.92 -15.05
C LEU A 73 -9.29 -10.51 -13.64
N LEU A 74 -8.35 -10.56 -12.70
CA LEU A 74 -8.56 -10.25 -11.29
C LEU A 74 -7.60 -9.14 -10.83
N ASP A 75 -8.03 -8.39 -9.81
CA ASP A 75 -7.14 -7.52 -9.02
C ASP A 75 -7.19 -7.93 -7.55
N ALA A 76 -6.03 -7.92 -6.88
CA ALA A 76 -5.93 -8.32 -5.48
C ALA A 76 -5.81 -7.14 -4.50
N GLY A 77 -6.34 -5.96 -4.87
CA GLY A 77 -6.54 -4.83 -3.98
C GLY A 77 -5.46 -3.75 -4.02
N ASP A 78 -5.67 -2.72 -3.23
CA ASP A 78 -4.91 -1.47 -3.16
C ASP A 78 -4.92 -0.70 -4.49
N CYS A 79 -6.14 -0.39 -4.91
CA CYS A 79 -6.41 0.33 -6.15
C CYS A 79 -6.64 1.84 -5.92
N LEU A 80 -7.16 2.22 -4.74
CA LEU A 80 -7.76 3.55 -4.51
C LEU A 80 -6.82 4.56 -3.85
N GLN A 81 -5.55 4.25 -3.62
CA GLN A 81 -4.58 5.13 -2.98
C GLN A 81 -3.24 5.12 -3.70
N GLY A 82 -2.53 6.25 -3.72
CA GLY A 82 -1.09 6.32 -4.05
C GLY A 82 -0.71 7.11 -5.29
N ASP A 83 -1.65 7.84 -5.92
CA ASP A 83 -1.41 8.76 -7.03
C ASP A 83 -2.36 9.96 -6.97
N ASN A 84 -2.02 11.04 -7.68
CA ASN A 84 -2.87 12.23 -7.79
C ASN A 84 -4.28 11.92 -8.32
N ALA A 85 -4.42 10.95 -9.24
CA ALA A 85 -5.72 10.59 -9.79
C ALA A 85 -6.59 9.89 -8.73
N THR A 86 -6.01 9.04 -7.88
CA THR A 86 -6.77 8.42 -6.78
C THR A 86 -7.31 9.50 -5.85
N TYR A 87 -6.47 10.44 -5.43
CA TYR A 87 -6.89 11.55 -4.57
C TYR A 87 -7.99 12.40 -5.25
N TYR A 88 -7.81 12.74 -6.52
CA TYR A 88 -8.76 13.57 -7.26
C TYR A 88 -10.16 12.92 -7.31
N PHE A 89 -10.26 11.66 -7.72
CA PHE A 89 -11.53 10.97 -7.83
C PHE A 89 -12.07 10.45 -6.50
N ASN A 90 -11.24 10.29 -5.49
CA ASN A 90 -11.72 9.98 -4.13
C ASN A 90 -12.41 11.19 -3.49
N TYR A 91 -11.79 12.38 -3.54
CA TYR A 91 -12.11 13.48 -2.63
C TYR A 91 -12.49 14.79 -3.34
N ILE A 92 -12.10 15.00 -4.60
CA ILE A 92 -12.36 16.26 -5.34
C ILE A 92 -13.54 16.08 -6.28
N ASP A 93 -13.46 15.20 -7.27
CA ASP A 93 -14.59 14.86 -8.13
C ASP A 93 -15.36 13.67 -7.55
N THR A 94 -16.25 13.96 -6.62
CA THR A 94 -17.06 12.93 -5.94
C THR A 94 -18.42 12.70 -6.63
N LEU A 95 -18.77 13.49 -7.62
CA LEU A 95 -20.06 13.41 -8.32
C LEU A 95 -20.01 12.52 -9.56
N ALA A 96 -18.89 12.49 -10.27
CA ALA A 96 -18.69 11.62 -11.42
C ALA A 96 -18.58 10.14 -10.99
N GLU A 97 -18.79 9.25 -11.96
CA GLU A 97 -18.43 7.84 -11.78
C GLU A 97 -16.92 7.74 -11.57
N HIS A 98 -16.52 7.06 -10.50
CA HIS A 98 -15.12 6.97 -10.10
C HIS A 98 -14.26 6.41 -11.24
N LEU A 99 -13.12 7.06 -11.54
CA LEU A 99 -12.29 6.68 -12.68
C LEU A 99 -11.84 5.21 -12.61
N PHE A 100 -11.51 4.70 -11.43
CA PHE A 100 -11.13 3.29 -11.28
C PHE A 100 -12.23 2.33 -11.73
N VAL A 101 -13.50 2.64 -11.45
CA VAL A 101 -14.65 1.82 -11.90
C VAL A 101 -14.73 1.80 -13.42
N ARG A 102 -14.54 2.95 -14.07
CA ARG A 102 -14.54 3.08 -15.53
C ARG A 102 -13.36 2.35 -16.17
N LEU A 103 -12.18 2.39 -15.56
CA LEU A 103 -11.01 1.62 -15.98
C LEU A 103 -11.23 0.10 -15.82
N ALA A 104 -11.77 -0.32 -14.67
CA ALA A 104 -12.06 -1.72 -14.41
C ALA A 104 -13.09 -2.28 -15.40
N ASP A 105 -14.15 -1.51 -15.72
CA ASP A 105 -15.12 -1.90 -16.74
C ASP A 105 -14.51 -1.91 -18.14
N TYR A 106 -13.67 -0.92 -18.51
CA TYR A 106 -13.00 -0.91 -19.80
C TYR A 106 -12.11 -2.14 -19.99
N MET A 107 -11.29 -2.45 -18.99
CA MET A 107 -10.40 -3.63 -18.99
C MET A 107 -11.15 -4.95 -18.82
N LYS A 108 -12.45 -4.92 -18.45
CA LYS A 108 -13.28 -6.10 -18.17
C LYS A 108 -12.67 -6.94 -17.04
N TYR A 109 -12.41 -6.31 -15.91
CA TYR A 109 -12.11 -7.06 -14.69
C TYR A 109 -13.29 -7.94 -14.30
N ASP A 110 -13.01 -9.19 -13.96
CA ASP A 110 -14.03 -10.14 -13.52
C ASP A 110 -14.34 -9.99 -12.03
N ALA A 111 -13.31 -9.74 -11.20
CA ALA A 111 -13.46 -9.45 -9.77
C ALA A 111 -12.25 -8.65 -9.25
N ILE A 112 -12.45 -7.92 -8.15
CA ILE A 112 -11.43 -7.14 -7.45
C ILE A 112 -11.53 -7.48 -5.97
N VAL A 113 -10.40 -7.62 -5.28
CA VAL A 113 -10.33 -7.79 -3.82
C VAL A 113 -10.15 -6.43 -3.16
N VAL A 114 -10.70 -6.26 -1.97
CA VAL A 114 -10.52 -5.04 -1.17
C VAL A 114 -9.15 -5.07 -0.50
N GLY A 115 -8.34 -4.03 -0.72
CA GLY A 115 -7.07 -3.83 -0.03
C GLY A 115 -7.18 -2.94 1.21
N ASN A 116 -6.11 -2.83 1.98
CA ASN A 116 -6.09 -1.97 3.16
C ASN A 116 -6.14 -0.48 2.79
N HIS A 117 -5.47 -0.08 1.72
CA HIS A 117 -5.52 1.29 1.23
C HIS A 117 -6.85 1.63 0.52
N ASP A 118 -7.62 0.62 0.11
CA ASP A 118 -8.99 0.85 -0.33
C ASP A 118 -9.89 1.18 0.85
N VAL A 119 -9.75 0.46 1.98
CA VAL A 119 -10.49 0.74 3.22
C VAL A 119 -10.06 2.07 3.86
N GLU A 120 -8.78 2.40 3.80
CA GLU A 120 -8.22 3.65 4.34
C GLU A 120 -8.90 4.91 3.78
N THR A 121 -9.46 4.85 2.56
CA THR A 121 -10.21 5.96 1.96
C THR A 121 -11.49 6.33 2.70
N GLY A 122 -11.97 5.48 3.60
CA GLY A 122 -13.18 5.68 4.42
C GLY A 122 -14.48 5.37 3.67
N HIS A 123 -15.56 5.21 4.44
CA HIS A 123 -16.90 4.90 3.96
C HIS A 123 -17.37 5.74 2.76
N PRO A 124 -17.19 7.08 2.74
CA PRO A 124 -17.67 7.88 1.62
C PRO A 124 -17.10 7.48 0.26
N VAL A 125 -15.89 6.92 0.25
CA VAL A 125 -15.19 6.51 -0.98
C VAL A 125 -15.43 5.05 -1.28
N TYR A 126 -15.04 4.13 -0.38
CA TYR A 126 -15.12 2.71 -0.71
C TYR A 126 -16.55 2.19 -0.86
N ASP A 127 -17.55 2.74 -0.14
CA ASP A 127 -18.95 2.36 -0.34
C ASP A 127 -19.47 2.84 -1.69
N ARG A 128 -19.10 4.06 -2.11
CA ARG A 128 -19.41 4.60 -3.44
C ARG A 128 -18.81 3.73 -4.54
N VAL A 129 -17.52 3.39 -4.43
CA VAL A 129 -16.82 2.55 -5.41
C VAL A 129 -17.40 1.14 -5.44
N THR A 130 -17.66 0.53 -4.27
CA THR A 130 -18.32 -0.78 -4.17
C THR A 130 -19.64 -0.81 -4.93
N LYS A 131 -20.49 0.22 -4.70
CA LYS A 131 -21.78 0.31 -5.40
C LYS A 131 -21.59 0.46 -6.91
N GLN A 132 -20.71 1.35 -7.35
CA GLN A 132 -20.48 1.60 -8.77
C GLN A 132 -19.88 0.37 -9.48
N LEU A 133 -18.97 -0.37 -8.84
CA LEU A 133 -18.44 -1.64 -9.36
C LEU A 133 -19.56 -2.70 -9.48
N ALA A 134 -20.41 -2.80 -8.46
CA ALA A 134 -21.56 -3.72 -8.47
C ALA A 134 -22.54 -3.39 -9.62
N ASP A 135 -22.80 -2.12 -9.87
CA ASP A 135 -23.64 -1.66 -11.00
C ASP A 135 -23.04 -2.06 -12.36
N ARG A 136 -21.72 -2.27 -12.45
CA ARG A 136 -21.00 -2.82 -13.62
C ARG A 136 -20.86 -4.34 -13.61
N GLY A 137 -21.38 -5.02 -12.56
CA GLY A 137 -21.29 -6.48 -12.41
C GLY A 137 -19.93 -6.99 -11.93
N ILE A 138 -19.03 -6.08 -11.51
CA ILE A 138 -17.71 -6.39 -10.97
C ILE A 138 -17.82 -6.46 -9.44
N PRO A 139 -17.67 -7.64 -8.80
CA PRO A 139 -17.69 -7.72 -7.35
C PRO A 139 -16.40 -7.16 -6.74
N PHE A 140 -16.53 -6.39 -5.66
CA PHE A 140 -15.45 -6.00 -4.77
C PHE A 140 -15.49 -6.98 -3.59
N LEU A 141 -14.49 -7.86 -3.45
CA LEU A 141 -14.54 -9.05 -2.60
C LEU A 141 -13.74 -8.86 -1.30
N ALA A 142 -14.37 -9.18 -0.16
CA ALA A 142 -13.69 -9.27 1.14
C ALA A 142 -14.51 -10.10 2.12
N GLY A 143 -14.48 -11.44 1.98
CA GLY A 143 -15.32 -12.35 2.76
C GLY A 143 -15.02 -12.41 4.26
N ASN A 144 -13.85 -11.94 4.71
CA ASN A 144 -13.45 -11.90 6.11
C ASN A 144 -13.71 -10.55 6.81
N ALA A 145 -14.30 -9.58 6.12
CA ALA A 145 -14.83 -8.36 6.73
C ALA A 145 -16.28 -8.65 7.18
N ILE A 146 -16.48 -8.88 8.48
CA ILE A 146 -17.72 -9.42 9.04
C ILE A 146 -18.50 -8.34 9.77
N LYS A 147 -19.79 -8.21 9.44
CA LYS A 147 -20.72 -7.31 10.14
C LYS A 147 -21.17 -7.91 11.47
N PRO A 148 -21.73 -7.09 12.40
CA PRO A 148 -22.24 -7.58 13.68
C PRO A 148 -23.31 -8.68 13.58
N ASP A 149 -24.00 -8.78 12.44
CA ASP A 149 -24.97 -9.84 12.18
C ASP A 149 -24.35 -11.16 11.69
N GLY A 150 -23.03 -11.22 11.59
CA GLY A 150 -22.26 -12.39 11.12
C GLY A 150 -22.19 -12.55 9.61
N THR A 151 -22.78 -11.63 8.83
CA THR A 151 -22.64 -11.63 7.36
C THR A 151 -21.43 -10.82 6.90
N SER A 152 -20.86 -11.16 5.74
CA SER A 152 -19.76 -10.37 5.18
C SER A 152 -20.23 -8.98 4.76
N TYR A 153 -19.37 -7.95 4.96
CA TYR A 153 -19.65 -6.58 4.52
C TYR A 153 -19.61 -6.48 3.00
N TRP A 154 -18.60 -7.06 2.37
CA TRP A 154 -18.48 -7.24 0.93
C TRP A 154 -18.78 -8.68 0.52
N PRO A 155 -19.16 -8.95 -0.75
CA PRO A 155 -19.29 -10.32 -1.25
C PRO A 155 -18.03 -11.15 -0.98
N GLU A 156 -18.21 -12.41 -0.59
CA GLU A 156 -17.10 -13.31 -0.30
C GLU A 156 -16.55 -13.99 -1.55
N TYR A 157 -17.42 -14.29 -2.53
CA TYR A 157 -17.04 -15.05 -3.71
C TYR A 157 -17.90 -14.73 -4.94
N LYS A 158 -17.39 -15.09 -6.10
CA LYS A 158 -18.13 -15.10 -7.36
C LYS A 158 -17.81 -16.38 -8.15
N VAL A 159 -18.77 -16.86 -8.91
CA VAL A 159 -18.62 -18.03 -9.78
C VAL A 159 -18.67 -17.57 -11.23
N PHE A 160 -17.71 -17.99 -12.01
CA PHE A 160 -17.58 -17.66 -13.44
C PHE A 160 -17.66 -18.91 -14.30
N LYS A 161 -18.09 -18.74 -15.55
CA LYS A 161 -17.93 -19.74 -16.62
C LYS A 161 -16.86 -19.24 -17.58
N LYS A 162 -15.68 -19.85 -17.55
CA LYS A 162 -14.53 -19.49 -18.39
C LYS A 162 -13.90 -20.76 -18.95
N ALA A 163 -13.51 -20.76 -20.21
CA ALA A 163 -12.85 -21.91 -20.88
C ALA A 163 -13.63 -23.23 -20.72
N GLY A 164 -14.96 -23.19 -20.69
CA GLY A 164 -15.79 -24.36 -20.46
C GLY A 164 -15.80 -24.87 -19.00
N MET A 165 -15.11 -24.16 -18.09
CA MET A 165 -14.99 -24.51 -16.66
C MET A 165 -15.86 -23.63 -15.80
N LYS A 166 -16.30 -24.18 -14.66
CA LYS A 166 -16.87 -23.45 -13.55
C LYS A 166 -15.74 -23.02 -12.60
N VAL A 167 -15.44 -21.73 -12.58
CA VAL A 167 -14.36 -21.15 -11.79
C VAL A 167 -14.94 -20.45 -10.59
N LEU A 168 -14.56 -20.87 -9.38
CA LEU A 168 -14.88 -20.22 -8.13
C LEU A 168 -13.73 -19.29 -7.75
N VAL A 169 -14.02 -18.01 -7.54
CA VAL A 169 -13.09 -17.02 -6.99
C VAL A 169 -13.60 -16.56 -5.64
N LEU A 170 -12.81 -16.78 -4.59
CA LEU A 170 -13.04 -16.25 -3.26
C LEU A 170 -12.07 -15.09 -3.03
N GLY A 171 -12.53 -14.02 -2.33
CA GLY A 171 -11.71 -12.85 -2.05
C GLY A 171 -11.69 -12.51 -0.57
N TYR A 172 -10.50 -12.19 -0.05
CA TYR A 172 -10.29 -11.85 1.37
C TYR A 172 -9.32 -10.68 1.50
N THR A 173 -9.64 -9.76 2.40
CA THR A 173 -8.79 -8.60 2.70
C THR A 173 -7.82 -8.89 3.84
N ASN A 174 -6.92 -7.95 4.13
CA ASN A 174 -5.95 -8.08 5.20
C ASN A 174 -6.61 -8.18 6.58
N ALA A 175 -6.17 -9.13 7.38
CA ALA A 175 -6.69 -9.31 8.73
C ALA A 175 -6.17 -8.26 9.74
N ASN A 176 -5.10 -7.54 9.38
CA ASN A 176 -4.42 -6.59 10.27
C ASN A 176 -4.98 -5.16 10.20
N MET A 177 -6.13 -4.94 9.54
CA MET A 177 -6.75 -3.61 9.33
C MET A 177 -6.91 -2.82 10.63
N ALA A 178 -7.41 -3.49 11.68
CA ALA A 178 -7.68 -2.86 12.97
C ALA A 178 -6.43 -2.33 13.68
N GLU A 179 -5.24 -2.82 13.28
CA GLU A 179 -3.97 -2.37 13.80
C GLU A 179 -3.45 -1.10 13.11
N TRP A 180 -3.92 -0.83 11.89
CA TRP A 180 -3.41 0.27 11.07
C TRP A 180 -4.36 1.44 10.97
N LEU A 181 -5.68 1.15 11.00
CA LEU A 181 -6.71 2.12 10.66
C LEU A 181 -7.59 2.47 11.86
N ASP A 182 -7.98 3.75 11.91
CA ASP A 182 -8.92 4.21 12.93
C ASP A 182 -10.26 3.45 12.84
N PRO A 183 -10.85 3.03 13.96
CA PRO A 183 -12.13 2.32 13.97
C PRO A 183 -13.29 3.05 13.26
N SER A 184 -13.25 4.38 13.16
CA SER A 184 -14.28 5.13 12.44
C SER A 184 -14.25 4.88 10.92
N ILE A 185 -13.07 4.55 10.36
CA ILE A 185 -12.87 4.31 8.93
C ILE A 185 -13.54 2.98 8.49
N TRP A 186 -13.52 1.97 9.37
CA TRP A 186 -14.08 0.65 9.11
C TRP A 186 -15.23 0.28 10.05
N SER A 187 -15.94 1.30 10.55
CA SER A 187 -17.07 1.10 11.47
C SER A 187 -18.12 0.12 10.90
N GLY A 188 -18.70 -0.70 11.76
CA GLY A 188 -19.72 -1.68 11.36
C GLY A 188 -19.19 -2.97 10.77
N MET A 189 -17.87 -3.24 10.87
CA MET A 189 -17.28 -4.52 10.49
C MET A 189 -16.12 -4.91 11.40
N GLU A 190 -15.73 -6.18 11.36
CA GLU A 190 -14.54 -6.75 12.00
C GLU A 190 -13.77 -7.57 10.97
N PHE A 191 -12.45 -7.68 11.12
CA PHE A 191 -11.59 -8.42 10.19
C PHE A 191 -11.12 -9.72 10.84
N VAL A 192 -11.51 -10.85 10.24
CA VAL A 192 -11.17 -12.19 10.74
C VAL A 192 -9.84 -12.65 10.16
N SER A 193 -8.99 -13.27 11.00
CA SER A 193 -7.72 -13.88 10.58
C SER A 193 -7.95 -14.95 9.52
N LEU A 194 -7.08 -14.97 8.49
CA LEU A 194 -7.31 -15.76 7.28
C LEU A 194 -7.06 -17.26 7.48
N VAL A 195 -5.97 -17.63 8.13
CA VAL A 195 -5.52 -19.03 8.18
C VAL A 195 -6.57 -20.00 8.73
N PRO A 196 -7.19 -19.76 9.90
CA PRO A 196 -8.25 -20.67 10.39
C PRO A 196 -9.58 -20.52 9.64
N PHE A 197 -9.82 -19.39 8.98
CA PHE A 197 -11.09 -19.04 8.38
C PHE A 197 -11.24 -19.56 6.94
N VAL A 198 -10.22 -19.37 6.09
CA VAL A 198 -10.34 -19.57 4.64
C VAL A 198 -10.62 -21.04 4.27
N GLN A 199 -9.95 -22.02 4.91
CA GLN A 199 -10.20 -23.43 4.60
C GLN A 199 -11.65 -23.83 4.86
N GLN A 200 -12.20 -23.42 6.02
CA GLN A 200 -13.60 -23.71 6.35
C GLN A 200 -14.54 -23.12 5.30
N ARG A 201 -14.26 -21.90 4.83
CA ARG A 201 -15.09 -21.24 3.81
C ARG A 201 -14.97 -21.91 2.45
N VAL A 202 -13.76 -22.28 2.06
CA VAL A 202 -13.49 -23.03 0.82
C VAL A 202 -14.32 -24.34 0.82
N ASP A 203 -14.27 -25.12 1.88
CA ASP A 203 -14.98 -26.41 1.96
C ASP A 203 -16.50 -26.22 1.85
N LEU A 204 -17.06 -25.27 2.61
CA LEU A 204 -18.49 -24.95 2.60
C LEU A 204 -18.97 -24.53 1.21
N ILE A 205 -18.24 -23.62 0.56
CA ILE A 205 -18.66 -23.05 -0.73
C ILE A 205 -18.44 -24.04 -1.86
N LYS A 206 -17.35 -24.80 -1.85
CA LYS A 206 -17.10 -25.86 -2.83
C LYS A 206 -18.14 -26.97 -2.79
N ALA A 207 -18.57 -27.39 -1.60
CA ALA A 207 -19.64 -28.40 -1.46
C ALA A 207 -20.93 -27.95 -2.16
N LYS A 208 -21.26 -26.66 -2.09
CA LYS A 208 -22.42 -26.04 -2.74
C LYS A 208 -22.22 -25.81 -4.24
N VAL A 209 -21.06 -25.22 -4.62
CA VAL A 209 -20.78 -24.74 -5.99
C VAL A 209 -20.30 -25.86 -6.90
N ARG A 210 -19.49 -26.79 -6.39
CA ARG A 210 -18.80 -27.85 -7.15
C ARG A 210 -18.04 -27.28 -8.35
N PRO A 211 -17.01 -26.43 -8.11
CA PRO A 211 -16.24 -25.81 -9.17
C PRO A 211 -15.24 -26.78 -9.79
N ASP A 212 -14.85 -26.50 -11.03
CA ASP A 212 -13.73 -27.17 -11.71
C ASP A 212 -12.40 -26.57 -11.25
N VAL A 213 -12.37 -25.25 -11.05
CA VAL A 213 -11.19 -24.48 -10.59
C VAL A 213 -11.58 -23.61 -9.41
N THR A 214 -10.73 -23.56 -8.39
CA THR A 214 -10.89 -22.74 -7.19
C THR A 214 -9.71 -21.81 -7.02
N ILE A 215 -9.98 -20.51 -6.95
CA ILE A 215 -8.98 -19.44 -6.77
C ILE A 215 -9.30 -18.73 -5.46
N VAL A 216 -8.27 -18.53 -4.63
CA VAL A 216 -8.33 -17.70 -3.42
C VAL A 216 -7.48 -16.48 -3.68
N ALA A 217 -8.10 -15.31 -3.78
CA ALA A 217 -7.43 -14.04 -3.96
C ALA A 217 -7.40 -13.27 -2.63
N LEU A 218 -6.22 -12.82 -2.24
CA LEU A 218 -5.97 -12.26 -0.92
C LEU A 218 -5.32 -10.88 -1.05
N HIS A 219 -5.79 -9.91 -0.28
CA HIS A 219 -4.96 -8.74 0.03
C HIS A 219 -4.15 -9.01 1.30
N SER A 220 -3.10 -9.81 1.18
CA SER A 220 -2.18 -10.21 2.25
C SER A 220 -0.81 -10.53 1.67
N GLY A 221 0.25 -10.12 2.37
CA GLY A 221 1.62 -10.41 1.97
C GLY A 221 1.92 -11.91 1.95
N VAL A 222 3.01 -12.27 1.29
CA VAL A 222 3.41 -13.69 1.21
C VAL A 222 3.80 -14.23 2.57
N GLY A 223 4.64 -13.51 3.33
CA GLY A 223 5.12 -13.94 4.65
C GLY A 223 6.15 -15.07 4.59
N GLU A 224 6.48 -15.60 5.77
CA GLU A 224 7.45 -16.67 5.95
C GLU A 224 6.80 -18.06 6.09
N GLY A 225 5.46 -18.13 6.20
CA GLY A 225 4.73 -19.39 6.37
C GLY A 225 4.86 -20.00 7.77
N ASP A 226 5.08 -19.15 8.78
CA ASP A 226 5.26 -19.54 10.19
C ASP A 226 4.07 -19.17 11.10
N GLY A 227 3.01 -18.59 10.50
CA GLY A 227 1.77 -18.20 11.17
C GLY A 227 1.88 -16.98 12.09
N GLN A 228 3.01 -16.25 12.06
CA GLN A 228 3.26 -15.16 13.02
C GLN A 228 2.77 -13.79 12.53
N ALA A 229 2.74 -13.56 11.22
CA ALA A 229 2.43 -12.26 10.65
C ALA A 229 0.99 -12.19 10.13
N LEU A 230 0.08 -11.51 10.84
CA LEU A 230 -1.32 -11.31 10.39
C LEU A 230 -1.42 -10.57 9.05
N GLU A 231 -0.48 -9.69 8.75
CA GLU A 231 -0.45 -8.92 7.50
C GLU A 231 0.03 -9.74 6.30
N ALA A 232 0.64 -10.92 6.53
CA ALA A 232 1.35 -11.68 5.51
C ALA A 232 1.10 -13.19 5.69
N GLN A 233 -0.12 -13.64 5.37
CA GLN A 233 -0.59 -15.01 5.61
C GLN A 233 -0.70 -15.87 4.33
N ALA A 234 -0.27 -15.36 3.16
CA ALA A 234 -0.51 -16.09 1.92
C ALA A 234 0.33 -17.37 1.79
N LEU A 235 1.55 -17.40 2.32
CA LEU A 235 2.37 -18.62 2.33
C LEU A 235 1.85 -19.66 3.33
N ASP A 236 1.30 -19.22 4.46
CA ASP A 236 0.62 -20.11 5.40
C ASP A 236 -0.57 -20.80 4.72
N LEU A 237 -1.37 -20.03 3.99
CA LEU A 237 -2.51 -20.57 3.24
C LEU A 237 -2.07 -21.48 2.08
N PHE A 238 -1.03 -21.11 1.34
CA PHE A 238 -0.45 -21.96 0.29
C PHE A 238 -0.02 -23.32 0.83
N ASN A 239 0.58 -23.35 2.04
CA ASN A 239 1.07 -24.55 2.68
C ASN A 239 -0.04 -25.43 3.30
N THR A 240 -1.19 -24.84 3.63
CA THR A 240 -2.25 -25.51 4.42
C THR A 240 -3.56 -25.75 3.67
N LEU A 241 -3.86 -24.96 2.63
CA LEU A 241 -5.12 -25.10 1.90
C LEU A 241 -5.18 -26.39 1.09
N SER A 242 -6.33 -27.02 1.16
CA SER A 242 -6.67 -28.16 0.30
C SER A 242 -7.81 -27.81 -0.66
N GLY A 243 -7.73 -28.38 -1.88
CA GLY A 243 -8.76 -28.18 -2.89
C GLY A 243 -8.82 -26.75 -3.48
N VAL A 244 -7.75 -26.00 -3.39
CA VAL A 244 -7.50 -24.70 -4.05
C VAL A 244 -6.44 -24.89 -5.11
N ASP A 245 -6.62 -24.29 -6.26
CA ASP A 245 -5.69 -24.42 -7.41
C ASP A 245 -4.73 -23.23 -7.48
N LEU A 246 -5.17 -22.02 -7.08
CA LEU A 246 -4.37 -20.80 -7.14
C LEU A 246 -4.64 -19.91 -5.94
N VAL A 247 -3.58 -19.46 -5.28
CA VAL A 247 -3.57 -18.35 -4.32
C VAL A 247 -2.98 -17.13 -5.00
N VAL A 248 -3.72 -16.03 -5.01
CA VAL A 248 -3.24 -14.71 -5.46
C VAL A 248 -2.99 -13.87 -4.22
N SER A 249 -1.75 -13.43 -4.04
CA SER A 249 -1.28 -12.61 -2.92
C SER A 249 -0.94 -11.19 -3.38
N SER A 250 -0.80 -10.26 -2.43
CA SER A 250 -0.51 -8.84 -2.68
C SER A 250 0.16 -8.18 -1.46
N HIS A 251 -0.04 -6.88 -1.24
CA HIS A 251 0.30 -6.13 -0.03
C HIS A 251 1.80 -5.87 0.23
N ASP A 252 2.67 -6.87 0.14
CA ASP A 252 4.11 -6.73 0.43
C ASP A 252 4.93 -6.13 -0.73
N HIS A 253 4.31 -5.91 -1.89
CA HIS A 253 4.90 -5.33 -3.10
C HIS A 253 6.09 -6.12 -3.69
N HIS A 254 6.26 -7.39 -3.33
CA HIS A 254 7.36 -8.23 -3.80
C HIS A 254 6.88 -9.30 -4.79
N PRO A 255 7.35 -9.26 -6.06
CA PRO A 255 6.99 -10.30 -7.01
C PRO A 255 7.46 -11.68 -6.53
N ARG A 256 6.55 -12.63 -6.45
CA ARG A 256 6.84 -14.00 -6.00
C ARG A 256 5.96 -15.03 -6.72
N VAL A 257 6.53 -16.18 -7.00
CA VAL A 257 5.83 -17.37 -7.51
C VAL A 257 6.26 -18.56 -6.67
N GLU A 258 5.28 -19.29 -6.13
CA GLU A 258 5.47 -20.62 -5.54
C GLU A 258 4.56 -21.60 -6.26
N SER A 259 4.96 -22.87 -6.35
CA SER A 259 4.13 -23.91 -6.94
C SER A 259 4.44 -25.28 -6.34
N SER A 260 3.39 -26.09 -6.20
CA SER A 260 3.45 -27.51 -5.92
C SER A 260 2.67 -28.28 -7.01
N ASP A 261 2.53 -29.59 -6.84
CA ASP A 261 1.80 -30.43 -7.81
C ASP A 261 0.30 -30.06 -7.93
N SER A 262 -0.28 -29.40 -6.94
CA SER A 262 -1.74 -29.17 -6.86
C SER A 262 -2.18 -27.72 -6.68
N ILE A 263 -1.27 -26.83 -6.26
CA ILE A 263 -1.58 -25.44 -5.97
C ILE A 263 -0.42 -24.52 -6.38
N ALA A 264 -0.73 -23.32 -6.84
CA ALA A 264 0.24 -22.27 -7.10
C ALA A 264 -0.06 -21.03 -6.26
N LEU A 265 0.97 -20.20 -6.00
CA LEU A 265 0.87 -18.89 -5.40
C LEU A 265 1.56 -17.88 -6.30
N VAL A 266 0.93 -16.71 -6.50
CA VAL A 266 1.49 -15.59 -7.26
C VAL A 266 1.30 -14.27 -6.52
N ASN A 267 2.33 -13.41 -6.55
CA ASN A 267 2.27 -12.00 -6.18
C ASN A 267 2.98 -11.19 -7.28
N THR A 268 2.36 -10.14 -7.81
CA THR A 268 2.91 -9.40 -8.96
C THR A 268 3.86 -8.27 -8.58
N GLY A 269 3.96 -7.94 -7.30
CA GLY A 269 4.64 -6.73 -6.82
C GLY A 269 3.68 -5.54 -6.80
N SER A 270 4.06 -4.38 -7.35
CA SER A 270 3.22 -3.18 -7.27
C SER A 270 3.35 -2.25 -8.47
N LYS A 271 2.49 -1.20 -8.50
CA LYS A 271 2.53 -0.10 -9.49
C LYS A 271 2.44 -0.58 -10.94
N ALA A 272 1.71 -1.67 -11.18
CA ALA A 272 1.57 -2.27 -12.51
C ALA A 272 2.93 -2.54 -13.22
N ASN A 273 4.01 -2.75 -12.47
CA ASN A 273 5.32 -3.10 -13.04
C ASN A 273 5.35 -4.51 -13.61
N ASN A 274 4.51 -5.37 -13.08
CA ASN A 274 4.27 -6.72 -13.56
C ASN A 274 2.77 -7.04 -13.48
N PHE A 275 2.39 -8.13 -14.10
CA PHE A 275 1.14 -8.85 -13.86
C PHE A 275 1.43 -10.35 -13.78
N SER A 276 0.57 -11.14 -13.14
CA SER A 276 0.71 -12.59 -13.22
C SER A 276 -0.09 -13.14 -14.41
N HIS A 277 0.43 -14.21 -15.01
CA HIS A 277 -0.28 -14.99 -16.00
C HIS A 277 -0.16 -16.47 -15.62
N THR A 278 -1.23 -17.00 -15.03
CA THR A 278 -1.33 -18.42 -14.68
C THR A 278 -2.22 -19.12 -15.68
N VAL A 279 -1.66 -20.16 -16.31
CA VAL A 279 -2.40 -21.00 -17.26
C VAL A 279 -2.87 -22.26 -16.53
N ILE A 280 -4.17 -22.51 -16.54
CA ILE A 280 -4.79 -23.71 -15.95
C ILE A 280 -5.48 -24.50 -17.06
N SER A 281 -5.08 -25.75 -17.26
CA SER A 281 -5.71 -26.66 -18.21
C SER A 281 -6.19 -27.93 -17.51
N ILE A 282 -7.26 -28.53 -18.03
CA ILE A 282 -7.79 -29.80 -17.56
C ILE A 282 -7.87 -30.74 -18.76
N ASP A 283 -7.14 -31.85 -18.71
CA ASP A 283 -7.14 -32.85 -19.78
C ASP A 283 -8.44 -33.69 -19.79
N ASP A 284 -8.59 -34.54 -20.82
CA ASP A 284 -9.76 -35.40 -20.97
C ASP A 284 -9.91 -36.45 -19.85
N LYS A 285 -8.86 -36.67 -19.06
CA LYS A 285 -8.86 -37.57 -17.89
C LYS A 285 -9.18 -36.82 -16.59
N GLY A 286 -9.31 -35.49 -16.64
CA GLY A 286 -9.57 -34.62 -15.51
C GLY A 286 -8.31 -34.18 -14.74
N ASN A 287 -7.12 -34.46 -15.26
CA ASN A 287 -5.89 -33.99 -14.63
C ASN A 287 -5.69 -32.50 -14.89
N LYS A 288 -5.37 -31.75 -13.84
CA LYS A 288 -5.06 -30.32 -13.93
C LYS A 288 -3.58 -30.08 -14.10
N THR A 289 -3.25 -29.10 -14.93
CA THR A 289 -1.90 -28.51 -15.02
C THR A 289 -2.01 -27.04 -14.71
N ILE A 290 -1.21 -26.54 -13.76
CA ILE A 290 -1.18 -25.15 -13.33
C ILE A 290 0.21 -24.60 -13.62
N THR A 291 0.31 -23.59 -14.46
CA THR A 291 1.58 -22.98 -14.87
C THR A 291 1.57 -21.49 -14.51
N PRO A 292 2.04 -21.12 -13.32
CA PRO A 292 2.12 -19.72 -12.91
C PRO A 292 3.33 -19.02 -13.52
N SER A 293 3.18 -17.75 -13.84
CA SER A 293 4.28 -16.89 -14.28
C SER A 293 4.04 -15.43 -13.90
N ILE A 294 5.13 -14.67 -13.77
CA ILE A 294 5.08 -13.21 -13.65
C ILE A 294 5.64 -12.61 -14.94
N VAL A 295 4.88 -11.72 -15.54
CA VAL A 295 5.23 -11.02 -16.76
C VAL A 295 5.56 -9.58 -16.44
N ARG A 296 6.79 -9.16 -16.80
CA ARG A 296 7.18 -7.76 -16.66
C ARG A 296 6.49 -6.89 -17.71
N VAL A 297 5.91 -5.79 -17.27
CA VAL A 297 5.25 -4.83 -18.15
C VAL A 297 6.28 -3.95 -18.87
N ASP A 298 6.25 -3.93 -20.20
CA ASP A 298 6.94 -2.91 -20.97
C ASP A 298 6.06 -1.65 -21.02
N LYS A 299 6.43 -0.65 -20.26
CA LYS A 299 5.70 0.63 -20.16
C LYS A 299 5.49 1.34 -21.50
N ARG A 300 6.26 0.98 -22.56
CA ARG A 300 6.12 1.55 -23.92
C ARG A 300 4.93 0.97 -24.67
N LYS A 301 4.37 -0.15 -24.20
CA LYS A 301 3.27 -0.88 -24.85
C LYS A 301 1.90 -0.52 -24.28
N ALA A 302 1.68 0.77 -23.93
CA ALA A 302 0.37 1.20 -23.48
C ALA A 302 -0.67 1.10 -24.61
N ASP A 303 -1.90 0.71 -24.25
CA ASP A 303 -3.01 0.63 -25.20
C ASP A 303 -3.42 2.03 -25.70
N PRO A 304 -3.24 2.34 -27.00
CA PRO A 304 -3.55 3.67 -27.53
C PRO A 304 -5.05 3.98 -27.53
N LYS A 305 -5.92 2.96 -27.60
CA LYS A 305 -7.38 3.15 -27.53
C LYS A 305 -7.80 3.52 -26.10
N MET A 306 -7.28 2.79 -25.12
CA MET A 306 -7.53 3.10 -23.71
C MET A 306 -7.02 4.51 -23.35
N ARG A 307 -5.83 4.88 -23.81
CA ARG A 307 -5.30 6.25 -23.65
C ARG A 307 -6.23 7.30 -24.25
N ALA A 308 -6.76 7.06 -25.44
CA ALA A 308 -7.69 8.02 -26.07
C ALA A 308 -9.00 8.15 -25.31
N VAL A 309 -9.56 7.06 -24.80
CA VAL A 309 -10.80 7.06 -24.00
C VAL A 309 -10.64 7.87 -22.72
N PHE A 310 -9.52 7.74 -22.02
CA PHE A 310 -9.27 8.38 -20.73
C PHE A 310 -8.40 9.64 -20.82
N ALA A 311 -8.21 10.20 -22.01
CA ALA A 311 -7.41 11.41 -22.22
C ALA A 311 -7.97 12.65 -21.50
N HIS A 312 -9.29 12.74 -21.41
CA HIS A 312 -9.97 13.82 -20.70
C HIS A 312 -9.70 13.74 -19.19
N ASP A 313 -9.88 12.57 -18.61
CA ASP A 313 -9.61 12.34 -17.18
C ASP A 313 -8.15 12.66 -16.81
N PHE A 314 -7.21 12.26 -17.66
CA PHE A 314 -5.80 12.63 -17.48
C PHE A 314 -5.58 14.14 -17.50
N ALA A 315 -6.24 14.85 -18.41
CA ALA A 315 -6.13 16.30 -18.52
C ALA A 315 -6.74 17.02 -17.31
N GLU A 316 -7.87 16.56 -16.79
CA GLU A 316 -8.50 17.10 -15.58
C GLU A 316 -7.60 16.92 -14.35
N VAL A 317 -7.07 15.71 -14.12
CA VAL A 317 -6.13 15.45 -13.02
C VAL A 317 -4.87 16.32 -13.17
N ARG A 318 -4.34 16.43 -14.40
CA ARG A 318 -3.18 17.30 -14.67
C ARG A 318 -3.48 18.77 -14.37
N GLN A 319 -4.65 19.27 -14.74
CA GLN A 319 -5.07 20.64 -14.44
C GLN A 319 -5.17 20.88 -12.94
N PHE A 320 -5.83 19.97 -12.21
CA PHE A 320 -5.93 20.03 -10.75
C PHE A 320 -4.55 20.01 -10.09
N THR A 321 -3.68 19.09 -10.49
CA THR A 321 -2.35 18.93 -9.89
C THR A 321 -1.38 20.05 -10.27
N SER A 322 -1.69 20.87 -11.29
CA SER A 322 -0.93 22.06 -11.65
C SER A 322 -1.28 23.31 -10.84
N MET A 323 -2.33 23.27 -10.01
CA MET A 323 -2.69 24.40 -9.16
C MET A 323 -1.53 24.78 -8.24
N GLU A 324 -1.15 26.05 -8.24
CA GLU A 324 -0.22 26.60 -7.26
C GLU A 324 -0.88 26.61 -5.87
N VAL A 325 -0.19 26.05 -4.89
CA VAL A 325 -0.66 25.95 -3.51
C VAL A 325 0.09 26.88 -2.58
N GLY A 326 1.28 27.34 -2.96
CA GLY A 326 2.12 28.25 -2.18
C GLY A 326 3.52 28.36 -2.76
N THR A 327 4.46 28.84 -1.95
CA THR A 327 5.85 29.06 -2.36
C THR A 327 6.80 28.51 -1.30
N ILE A 328 7.95 27.97 -1.71
CA ILE A 328 9.08 27.66 -0.84
C ILE A 328 10.28 28.49 -1.23
N THR A 329 10.98 29.07 -0.24
CA THR A 329 12.13 29.98 -0.49
C THR A 329 13.44 29.24 -0.73
N ALA A 330 13.51 27.96 -0.32
CA ALA A 330 14.66 27.07 -0.55
C ALA A 330 14.17 25.71 -1.07
N PRO A 331 15.00 24.94 -1.79
CA PRO A 331 14.60 23.65 -2.29
C PRO A 331 14.37 22.64 -1.14
N ILE A 332 13.33 21.83 -1.26
CA ILE A 332 13.13 20.64 -0.43
C ILE A 332 13.85 19.47 -1.09
N VAL A 333 14.92 18.97 -0.45
CA VAL A 333 15.71 17.82 -0.91
C VAL A 333 15.51 16.66 0.04
N THR A 334 14.62 15.72 -0.31
CA THR A 334 14.11 14.71 0.63
C THR A 334 15.20 13.79 1.21
N ARG A 335 16.22 13.44 0.41
CA ARG A 335 17.33 12.58 0.85
C ARG A 335 18.17 13.18 1.99
N GLU A 336 18.16 14.51 2.17
CA GLU A 336 18.96 15.15 3.21
C GLU A 336 18.50 14.75 4.61
N ALA A 337 17.21 14.39 4.76
CA ALA A 337 16.66 13.90 6.02
C ALA A 337 17.32 12.61 6.53
N PHE A 338 17.96 11.82 5.65
CA PHE A 338 18.71 10.63 6.08
C PHE A 338 20.04 10.97 6.78
N ALA A 339 20.55 12.17 6.57
CA ALA A 339 21.81 12.62 7.14
C ALA A 339 21.65 13.49 8.39
N GLY A 340 20.43 13.88 8.73
CA GLY A 340 20.14 14.74 9.88
C GLY A 340 18.98 15.71 9.63
N ARG A 341 18.91 16.77 10.42
CA ARG A 341 17.92 17.83 10.23
C ARG A 341 18.08 18.50 8.86
N CYS A 342 16.98 18.80 8.22
CA CYS A 342 16.92 19.56 6.97
C CYS A 342 15.54 20.19 6.81
N PHE A 343 15.42 21.14 5.87
CA PHE A 343 14.15 21.83 5.61
C PHE A 343 12.97 20.89 5.39
N TYR A 344 13.17 19.77 4.69
CA TYR A 344 12.14 18.79 4.41
C TYR A 344 11.47 18.24 5.68
N ILE A 345 12.26 17.69 6.60
CA ILE A 345 11.71 17.04 7.79
C ILE A 345 11.28 18.06 8.83
N ASP A 346 12.01 19.19 8.94
CA ASP A 346 11.67 20.29 9.84
C ASP A 346 10.32 20.93 9.46
N PHE A 347 10.03 21.05 8.17
CA PHE A 347 8.74 21.55 7.69
C PHE A 347 7.58 20.62 8.09
N ILE A 348 7.74 19.32 7.94
CA ILE A 348 6.72 18.34 8.37
C ILE A 348 6.50 18.43 9.89
N HIS A 349 7.58 18.46 10.68
CA HIS A 349 7.49 18.63 12.13
C HIS A 349 6.78 19.93 12.52
N TYR A 350 7.13 21.02 11.85
CA TYR A 350 6.55 22.33 12.13
C TYR A 350 5.05 22.34 11.87
N VAL A 351 4.61 21.79 10.71
CA VAL A 351 3.20 21.67 10.39
C VAL A 351 2.45 20.79 11.40
N CYS A 352 2.98 19.62 11.72
CA CYS A 352 2.34 18.70 12.66
C CYS A 352 2.15 19.39 14.03
N ARG A 353 3.16 20.06 14.55
CA ARG A 353 3.08 20.74 15.84
C ARG A 353 2.23 22.01 15.80
N THR A 354 2.27 22.78 14.71
CA THR A 354 1.44 23.99 14.54
C THR A 354 -0.04 23.67 14.61
N PHE A 355 -0.48 22.59 13.95
CA PHE A 355 -1.89 22.23 13.90
C PHE A 355 -2.37 21.43 15.12
N SER A 356 -1.48 20.69 15.79
CA SER A 356 -1.84 19.87 16.94
C SER A 356 -1.63 20.55 18.28
N GLY A 357 -0.72 21.52 18.37
CA GLY A 357 -0.27 22.10 19.64
C GLY A 357 0.54 21.13 20.51
N ALA A 358 0.96 19.97 19.98
CA ALA A 358 1.66 18.95 20.74
C ALA A 358 3.05 19.44 21.20
N ASP A 359 3.48 18.98 22.39
CA ASP A 359 4.81 19.28 22.95
C ASP A 359 5.94 18.78 22.05
N ILE A 360 5.74 17.61 21.43
CA ILE A 360 6.73 16.88 20.64
C ILE A 360 6.06 16.37 19.35
N SER A 361 6.82 16.18 18.28
CA SER A 361 6.34 15.44 17.12
C SER A 361 7.37 14.41 16.67
N PHE A 362 6.90 13.28 16.13
CA PHE A 362 7.70 12.29 15.42
C PHE A 362 7.37 12.32 13.93
N ALA A 363 8.39 12.30 13.09
CA ALA A 363 8.24 12.26 11.64
C ALA A 363 9.40 11.52 10.96
N ALA A 364 9.07 10.77 9.91
CA ALA A 364 10.03 10.01 9.11
C ALA A 364 10.16 10.59 7.69
N PRO A 365 11.32 10.41 7.02
CA PRO A 365 11.50 10.77 5.61
C PRO A 365 10.77 9.76 4.70
N LEU A 366 9.54 10.10 4.30
CA LEU A 366 8.65 9.23 3.54
C LEU A 366 9.04 9.14 2.05
N THR A 367 9.67 10.19 1.52
CA THR A 367 10.11 10.25 0.12
C THR A 367 11.61 10.07 0.03
N PHE A 368 12.05 9.05 -0.73
CA PHE A 368 13.42 8.57 -0.70
C PHE A 368 14.44 9.54 -1.34
N ASN A 369 14.23 9.94 -2.59
CA ASN A 369 15.19 10.79 -3.33
C ASN A 369 14.48 11.64 -4.39
N LYS A 370 13.93 12.76 -3.94
CA LYS A 370 13.27 13.75 -4.78
C LYS A 370 13.67 15.16 -4.37
N THR A 371 13.44 16.09 -5.27
CA THR A 371 13.66 17.51 -5.01
C THR A 371 12.44 18.30 -5.48
N VAL A 372 11.89 19.15 -4.62
CA VAL A 372 10.99 20.23 -4.98
C VAL A 372 11.85 21.49 -5.05
N PRO A 373 11.98 22.15 -6.22
CA PRO A 373 12.82 23.34 -6.37
C PRO A 373 12.24 24.53 -5.60
N ALA A 374 13.08 25.47 -5.21
CA ALA A 374 12.62 26.75 -4.66
C ALA A 374 11.73 27.48 -5.68
N GLY A 375 10.72 28.17 -5.19
CA GLY A 375 9.71 28.87 -6.00
C GLY A 375 8.30 28.36 -5.75
N PRO A 376 7.40 28.51 -6.73
CA PRO A 376 6.02 28.05 -6.63
C PRO A 376 5.94 26.55 -6.39
N VAL A 377 5.08 26.16 -5.45
CA VAL A 377 4.73 24.76 -5.14
C VAL A 377 3.38 24.49 -5.77
N ILE A 378 3.30 23.46 -6.59
CA ILE A 378 2.03 23.01 -7.16
C ILE A 378 1.48 21.81 -6.39
N PHE A 379 0.18 21.50 -6.57
CA PHE A 379 -0.45 20.40 -5.84
C PHE A 379 0.28 19.05 -6.03
N ASN A 380 0.83 18.80 -7.23
CA ASN A 380 1.63 17.61 -7.49
C ASN A 380 2.87 17.49 -6.55
N ASP A 381 3.45 18.60 -6.12
CA ASP A 381 4.61 18.60 -5.25
C ASP A 381 4.25 18.16 -3.82
N MET A 382 2.97 18.27 -3.44
CA MET A 382 2.46 17.79 -2.17
C MET A 382 2.67 16.28 -2.01
N PHE A 383 2.52 15.51 -3.10
CA PHE A 383 2.81 14.06 -3.10
C PHE A 383 4.31 13.73 -3.08
N THR A 384 5.16 14.71 -3.41
CA THR A 384 6.61 14.59 -3.20
C THR A 384 6.97 14.91 -1.75
N ILE A 385 6.35 15.92 -1.16
CA ILE A 385 6.57 16.33 0.23
C ILE A 385 5.99 15.28 1.19
N TYR A 386 4.74 14.84 0.94
CA TYR A 386 4.04 13.88 1.79
C TYR A 386 3.20 12.88 0.97
N PRO A 387 3.74 11.69 0.62
CA PRO A 387 3.12 10.77 -0.35
C PRO A 387 1.95 9.94 0.20
N TYR A 388 1.85 9.77 1.53
CA TYR A 388 0.87 8.88 2.16
C TYR A 388 -0.34 9.65 2.72
N GLU A 389 -1.45 8.95 2.86
CA GLU A 389 -2.70 9.46 3.41
C GLU A 389 -2.80 9.16 4.92
N ASN A 390 -1.83 9.65 5.70
CA ASN A 390 -1.80 9.47 7.14
C ASN A 390 -2.47 10.65 7.86
N ALA A 391 -3.48 10.38 8.66
CA ALA A 391 -4.02 11.35 9.61
C ALA A 391 -2.98 11.68 10.70
N LEU A 392 -3.06 12.88 11.25
CA LEU A 392 -2.22 13.31 12.38
C LEU A 392 -2.90 12.94 13.71
N TYR A 393 -2.22 12.16 14.53
CA TYR A 393 -2.69 11.77 15.87
C TYR A 393 -1.81 12.39 16.94
N VAL A 394 -2.38 12.65 18.11
CA VAL A 394 -1.66 13.07 19.32
C VAL A 394 -1.84 12.00 20.39
N LEU A 395 -0.72 11.47 20.87
CA LEU A 395 -0.69 10.50 21.95
C LEU A 395 -0.02 11.09 23.21
N ARG A 396 -0.39 10.58 24.38
CA ARG A 396 0.35 10.82 25.63
C ARG A 396 1.42 9.75 25.81
N LEU A 397 2.67 10.18 25.91
CA LEU A 397 3.82 9.30 26.16
C LEU A 397 4.67 9.88 27.30
N THR A 398 5.18 9.03 28.17
CA THR A 398 6.19 9.44 29.15
C THR A 398 7.53 9.76 28.48
N GLY A 399 8.37 10.55 29.14
CA GLY A 399 9.71 10.85 28.62
C GLY A 399 10.56 9.60 28.42
N SER A 400 10.40 8.58 29.26
CA SER A 400 11.06 7.28 29.11
C SER A 400 10.57 6.53 27.87
N GLU A 401 9.27 6.53 27.58
CA GLU A 401 8.66 5.95 26.38
C GLU A 401 9.14 6.67 25.11
N ILE A 402 9.20 8.01 25.13
CA ILE A 402 9.74 8.83 24.04
C ILE A 402 11.20 8.47 23.74
N LYS A 403 12.04 8.34 24.77
CA LYS A 403 13.42 7.92 24.60
C LYS A 403 13.52 6.52 24.00
N GLY A 404 12.75 5.57 24.52
CA GLY A 404 12.72 4.19 24.03
C GLY A 404 12.28 4.12 22.56
N TYR A 405 11.26 4.88 22.18
CA TYR A 405 10.79 5.02 20.81
C TYR A 405 11.92 5.50 19.87
N LEU A 406 12.63 6.57 20.25
CA LEU A 406 13.74 7.10 19.46
C LEU A 406 14.91 6.13 19.38
N GLU A 407 15.26 5.44 20.46
CA GLU A 407 16.30 4.39 20.45
C GLU A 407 15.97 3.32 19.40
N ARG A 408 14.71 2.87 19.33
CA ARG A 408 14.27 1.88 18.35
C ARG A 408 14.26 2.42 16.92
N SER A 409 13.84 3.67 16.72
CA SER A 409 13.88 4.33 15.42
C SER A 409 15.31 4.41 14.88
N TYR A 410 16.24 4.88 15.70
CA TYR A 410 17.65 4.95 15.31
C TYR A 410 18.31 3.58 15.18
N ASP A 411 17.84 2.54 15.85
CA ASP A 411 18.32 1.18 15.65
C ASP A 411 18.01 0.64 14.23
N LYS A 412 16.86 1.03 13.69
CA LYS A 412 16.51 0.72 12.30
C LYS A 412 17.31 1.55 11.28
N TRP A 413 17.57 2.80 11.61
CA TRP A 413 18.15 3.79 10.71
C TRP A 413 19.68 3.70 10.59
N ILE A 414 20.38 3.54 11.74
CA ILE A 414 21.84 3.54 11.82
C ILE A 414 22.37 2.26 12.48
N GLN A 415 23.59 1.91 12.13
CA GLN A 415 24.36 0.88 12.81
C GLN A 415 25.45 1.51 13.69
N THR A 416 26.01 0.72 14.62
CA THR A 416 27.11 1.18 15.45
C THR A 416 28.34 1.45 14.58
N LEU A 417 28.80 2.70 14.55
CA LEU A 417 29.95 3.14 13.75
C LEU A 417 31.24 2.46 14.23
N LYS A 418 31.86 1.70 13.35
CA LYS A 418 33.20 1.12 13.52
C LYS A 418 34.21 1.92 12.69
N PRO A 419 35.52 1.89 13.02
CA PRO A 419 36.55 2.52 12.20
C PRO A 419 36.46 2.09 10.73
N GLY A 420 36.27 3.06 9.83
CA GLY A 420 36.08 2.81 8.38
C GLY A 420 34.73 2.22 7.97
N GLY A 421 33.85 1.90 8.93
CA GLY A 421 32.53 1.34 8.69
C GLY A 421 31.45 2.38 8.33
N ASN A 422 30.30 1.93 7.86
CA ASN A 422 29.14 2.76 7.60
C ASN A 422 28.45 3.18 8.91
N VAL A 423 27.78 4.32 8.90
CA VAL A 423 26.89 4.75 9.98
C VAL A 423 25.43 4.48 9.63
N LEU A 424 25.04 4.65 8.36
CA LEU A 424 23.71 4.23 7.92
C LEU A 424 23.61 2.70 7.91
N ASN A 425 22.43 2.17 8.26
CA ASN A 425 22.15 0.75 8.20
C ASN A 425 21.84 0.34 6.75
N ILE A 426 22.90 0.25 5.95
CA ILE A 426 22.85 -0.02 4.50
C ILE A 426 23.66 -1.25 4.13
N VAL A 427 23.22 -1.91 3.06
CA VAL A 427 23.86 -3.09 2.48
C VAL A 427 24.06 -2.93 0.98
N PRO A 428 25.12 -3.54 0.40
CA PRO A 428 25.26 -3.62 -1.05
C PRO A 428 24.09 -4.39 -1.67
N ARG A 429 23.57 -3.88 -2.79
CA ARG A 429 22.56 -4.54 -3.60
C ARG A 429 23.07 -4.68 -5.02
N SER A 430 23.14 -5.89 -5.56
CA SER A 430 23.41 -6.12 -6.97
C SER A 430 22.14 -5.97 -7.80
N ASP A 431 22.23 -5.29 -8.94
CA ASP A 431 21.21 -5.38 -9.97
C ASP A 431 21.64 -6.45 -10.98
N PRO A 432 20.98 -7.63 -10.99
CA PRO A 432 21.37 -8.74 -11.86
C PRO A 432 21.23 -8.43 -13.36
N ARG A 433 20.65 -7.29 -13.73
CA ARG A 433 20.45 -6.87 -15.13
C ARG A 433 21.55 -6.01 -15.70
N ASN A 434 22.32 -5.34 -14.84
CA ASN A 434 23.30 -4.32 -15.29
C ASN A 434 24.70 -4.54 -14.71
N ASP A 435 24.95 -5.62 -13.96
CA ASP A 435 26.18 -5.83 -13.17
C ASP A 435 26.55 -4.64 -12.26
N GLN A 436 25.60 -3.75 -11.99
CA GLN A 436 25.82 -2.59 -11.14
C GLN A 436 25.56 -2.96 -9.68
N ILE A 437 26.51 -2.62 -8.85
CA ILE A 437 26.37 -2.71 -7.39
C ILE A 437 25.87 -1.36 -6.89
N GLY A 438 24.64 -1.34 -6.36
CA GLY A 438 24.07 -0.22 -5.64
C GLY A 438 24.06 -0.51 -4.13
N TRP A 439 23.50 0.43 -3.37
CA TRP A 439 23.32 0.29 -1.94
C TRP A 439 21.85 0.56 -1.59
N SER A 440 21.33 -0.09 -0.55
CA SER A 440 19.98 0.14 -0.04
C SER A 440 19.98 0.07 1.48
N PHE A 441 19.01 0.75 2.11
CA PHE A 441 18.73 0.54 3.52
C PHE A 441 18.30 -0.91 3.78
N VAL A 442 18.69 -1.45 4.93
CA VAL A 442 18.23 -2.75 5.43
C VAL A 442 16.73 -2.66 5.78
N GLU A 443 16.36 -1.59 6.48
CA GLU A 443 14.99 -1.32 6.90
C GLU A 443 14.32 -0.28 6.00
N ARG A 444 13.00 -0.18 6.05
CA ARG A 444 12.25 0.83 5.29
C ARG A 444 12.40 2.21 5.92
N SER A 445 12.73 3.22 5.10
CA SER A 445 13.01 4.58 5.56
C SER A 445 11.80 5.27 6.23
N TYR A 446 10.58 4.85 5.93
CA TYR A 446 9.41 5.35 6.63
C TYR A 446 9.36 4.93 8.12
N ASN A 447 10.31 4.12 8.60
CA ASN A 447 10.51 3.77 10.00
C ASN A 447 11.64 4.57 10.68
N PHE A 448 12.20 5.61 10.04
CA PHE A 448 13.32 6.41 10.55
C PHE A 448 12.81 7.74 11.14
N ASP A 449 12.03 7.65 12.19
CA ASP A 449 11.48 8.84 12.82
C ASP A 449 12.55 9.62 13.59
N SER A 450 12.59 10.93 13.36
CA SER A 450 13.23 11.91 14.22
C SER A 450 12.19 12.60 15.12
N ALA A 451 12.65 13.38 16.08
CA ALA A 451 11.79 14.15 16.96
C ALA A 451 12.02 15.66 16.81
N SER A 452 10.93 16.42 17.02
CA SER A 452 10.95 17.86 17.20
C SER A 452 10.27 18.23 18.52
N GLY A 453 10.62 19.37 19.10
CA GLY A 453 10.14 19.81 20.41
C GLY A 453 11.09 19.51 21.56
N ILE A 454 12.18 18.81 21.28
CA ILE A 454 13.24 18.45 22.25
C ILE A 454 14.63 18.68 21.65
N ASN A 455 15.62 18.87 22.54
CA ASN A 455 17.03 18.90 22.21
C ASN A 455 17.69 17.57 22.58
N TYR A 456 18.31 16.88 21.63
CA TYR A 456 18.92 15.58 21.87
C TYR A 456 20.12 15.27 20.97
N THR A 457 20.90 14.28 21.35
CA THR A 457 22.00 13.74 20.55
C THR A 457 21.84 12.25 20.34
N VAL A 458 22.37 11.76 19.22
CA VAL A 458 22.40 10.35 18.87
C VAL A 458 23.85 9.90 18.72
N ASP A 459 24.35 9.16 19.71
CA ASP A 459 25.74 8.67 19.69
C ASP A 459 25.87 7.43 18.79
N VAL A 460 26.44 7.65 17.60
CA VAL A 460 26.61 6.59 16.59
C VAL A 460 27.63 5.51 17.01
N THR A 461 28.40 5.71 18.08
CA THR A 461 29.37 4.71 18.58
C THR A 461 28.74 3.74 19.58
N LYS A 462 27.51 4.01 20.03
CA LYS A 462 26.81 3.22 21.04
C LYS A 462 25.85 2.20 20.41
N PRO A 463 25.56 1.09 21.11
CA PRO A 463 24.49 0.17 20.71
C PRO A 463 23.11 0.78 20.95
N CYS A 464 22.08 0.14 20.40
CA CYS A 464 20.68 0.45 20.70
C CYS A 464 20.42 0.45 22.20
N GLY A 465 19.57 1.38 22.68
CA GLY A 465 19.26 1.60 24.09
C GLY A 465 20.20 2.57 24.81
N ALA A 466 21.35 2.91 24.20
CA ALA A 466 22.35 3.83 24.76
C ALA A 466 22.77 4.97 23.81
N ARG A 467 22.10 5.10 22.65
CA ARG A 467 22.42 6.10 21.61
C ARG A 467 21.82 7.48 21.88
N VAL A 468 20.56 7.49 22.34
CA VAL A 468 19.79 8.74 22.46
C VAL A 468 19.97 9.37 23.84
N LYS A 469 20.41 10.62 23.84
CA LYS A 469 20.49 11.45 25.04
C LYS A 469 19.66 12.72 24.84
N ILE A 470 18.50 12.80 25.47
CA ILE A 470 17.65 13.98 25.51
C ILE A 470 18.21 14.92 26.58
N SER A 471 18.47 16.18 26.23
CA SER A 471 19.09 17.17 27.11
C SER A 471 18.07 18.15 27.70
N SER A 472 17.03 18.51 26.95
CA SER A 472 16.01 19.46 27.36
C SER A 472 14.82 19.44 26.41
N MET A 473 13.73 20.11 26.74
CA MET A 473 12.72 20.57 25.78
C MET A 473 13.34 21.63 24.85
N ALA A 474 12.66 21.92 23.74
CA ALA A 474 13.14 22.88 22.75
C ALA A 474 13.27 24.32 23.29
N ASP A 475 12.46 24.69 24.27
CA ASP A 475 12.51 25.99 24.97
C ASP A 475 13.59 26.07 26.02
N GLY A 476 14.37 25.00 26.23
CA GLY A 476 15.41 24.92 27.26
C GLY A 476 14.93 24.43 28.62
N SER A 477 13.64 24.22 28.84
CA SER A 477 13.10 23.64 30.07
C SER A 477 13.57 22.17 30.23
N ALA A 478 13.54 21.69 31.48
CA ALA A 478 14.00 20.32 31.76
C ALA A 478 13.09 19.27 31.12
N PHE A 479 13.70 18.28 30.48
CA PHE A 479 13.01 17.10 30.06
C PHE A 479 12.99 16.07 31.19
N ASP A 480 11.79 15.62 31.56
CA ASP A 480 11.56 14.69 32.67
C ASP A 480 11.16 13.32 32.12
N PRO A 481 11.92 12.25 32.39
CA PRO A 481 11.61 10.90 31.90
C PRO A 481 10.28 10.33 32.45
N ASP A 482 9.80 10.82 33.60
CA ASP A 482 8.60 10.29 34.23
C ASP A 482 7.34 11.15 33.92
N ARG A 483 7.53 12.34 33.34
CA ARG A 483 6.41 13.21 32.90
C ARG A 483 5.80 12.72 31.61
N GLU A 484 4.49 12.82 31.46
CA GLU A 484 3.78 12.67 30.21
C GLU A 484 3.86 13.93 29.35
N TYR A 485 4.08 13.71 28.05
CA TYR A 485 4.09 14.73 27.00
C TYR A 485 3.09 14.36 25.92
N THR A 486 2.51 15.38 25.28
CA THR A 486 1.73 15.20 24.07
C THR A 486 2.65 15.04 22.86
N VAL A 487 2.45 13.98 22.09
CA VAL A 487 3.32 13.63 20.96
C VAL A 487 2.50 13.46 19.68
N ALA A 488 2.74 14.35 18.72
CA ALA A 488 2.15 14.28 17.40
C ALA A 488 2.86 13.25 16.52
N MET A 489 2.12 12.36 15.87
CA MET A 489 2.64 11.32 14.97
C MET A 489 1.58 10.90 13.95
N THR A 490 1.97 10.08 12.98
CA THR A 490 1.03 9.56 11.99
C THR A 490 0.04 8.56 12.62
N SER A 491 -1.17 8.42 12.03
CA SER A 491 -2.13 7.37 12.39
C SER A 491 -1.50 5.97 12.35
N TYR A 492 -0.67 5.70 11.34
CA TYR A 492 0.11 4.46 11.23
C TYR A 492 0.99 4.19 12.46
N ARG A 493 1.69 5.22 12.98
CA ARG A 493 2.48 5.09 14.21
C ARG A 493 1.61 4.92 15.44
N ALA A 494 0.54 5.70 15.55
CA ALA A 494 -0.39 5.64 16.66
C ALA A 494 -1.06 4.27 16.80
N ALA A 495 -1.23 3.56 15.69
CA ALA A 495 -1.70 2.17 15.68
C ALA A 495 -0.60 1.13 15.99
N GLY A 496 0.66 1.53 16.18
CA GLY A 496 1.76 0.62 16.49
C GLY A 496 2.65 0.24 15.32
N GLY A 497 2.37 0.75 14.13
CA GLY A 497 3.11 0.45 12.91
C GLY A 497 4.62 0.67 13.04
N GLY A 498 5.42 -0.26 12.51
CA GLY A 498 6.89 -0.24 12.55
C GLY A 498 7.51 -0.60 13.90
N ASP A 499 6.73 -1.12 14.86
CA ASP A 499 7.18 -1.60 16.19
C ASP A 499 7.80 -0.55 17.11
N LEU A 500 7.74 0.75 16.77
CA LEU A 500 8.43 1.77 17.55
C LEU A 500 7.78 2.00 18.93
N LEU A 501 6.44 1.96 18.98
CA LEU A 501 5.70 2.04 20.25
C LEU A 501 5.78 0.74 21.04
N PHE A 502 5.69 -0.42 20.38
CA PHE A 502 5.72 -1.71 21.07
C PHE A 502 7.13 -2.08 21.55
N LYS A 503 8.07 -2.22 20.62
CA LYS A 503 9.45 -2.67 20.94
C LYS A 503 10.34 -1.53 21.44
N GLY A 504 10.03 -0.28 21.09
CA GLY A 504 10.79 0.90 21.49
C GLY A 504 10.30 1.49 22.80
N ALA A 505 9.06 1.97 22.84
CA ALA A 505 8.47 2.53 24.04
C ALA A 505 8.03 1.47 25.08
N GLY A 506 7.96 0.19 24.68
CA GLY A 506 7.60 -0.92 25.57
C GLY A 506 6.11 -1.01 25.90
N LEU A 507 5.25 -0.37 25.09
CA LEU A 507 3.81 -0.40 25.28
C LEU A 507 3.20 -1.73 24.83
N THR A 508 2.16 -2.18 25.52
CA THR A 508 1.26 -3.23 25.02
C THR A 508 0.14 -2.62 24.15
N ARG A 509 -0.58 -3.45 23.40
CA ARG A 509 -1.75 -3.00 22.61
C ARG A 509 -2.83 -2.38 23.49
N GLU A 510 -3.10 -2.99 24.65
CA GLU A 510 -4.09 -2.50 25.62
C GLU A 510 -3.70 -1.14 26.18
N GLN A 511 -2.42 -0.94 26.46
CA GLN A 511 -1.90 0.35 26.94
C GLN A 511 -2.00 1.43 25.84
N LEU A 512 -1.71 1.07 24.59
CA LEU A 512 -1.74 2.00 23.47
C LEU A 512 -3.16 2.50 23.16
N ALA A 513 -4.17 1.63 23.27
CA ALA A 513 -5.57 1.95 22.96
C ALA A 513 -6.13 3.16 23.73
N GLY A 514 -5.62 3.43 24.94
CA GLY A 514 -6.03 4.57 25.79
C GLY A 514 -5.18 5.83 25.65
N ARG A 515 -4.15 5.82 24.78
CA ARG A 515 -3.14 6.90 24.72
C ARG A 515 -3.48 8.03 23.74
N THR A 516 -4.40 7.80 22.80
CA THR A 516 -4.79 8.83 21.82
C THR A 516 -5.60 9.93 22.48
N GLU A 517 -5.08 11.16 22.44
CA GLU A 517 -5.71 12.36 23.00
C GLU A 517 -6.51 13.13 21.95
N ALA A 518 -5.96 13.24 20.73
CA ALA A 518 -6.60 13.98 19.64
C ALA A 518 -6.29 13.37 18.26
N ARG A 519 -7.18 13.62 17.32
CA ARG A 519 -7.06 13.25 15.92
C ARG A 519 -7.31 14.45 15.03
N TYR A 520 -6.53 14.59 13.98
CA TYR A 520 -6.57 15.68 13.02
C TYR A 520 -6.67 15.12 11.59
N PRO A 521 -7.00 15.95 10.59
CA PRO A 521 -6.97 15.55 9.18
C PRO A 521 -5.61 14.98 8.76
N GLU A 522 -5.54 14.49 7.55
CA GLU A 522 -4.32 14.00 6.94
C GLU A 522 -3.21 15.06 6.94
N ILE A 523 -1.97 14.62 7.18
CA ILE A 523 -0.82 15.54 7.27
C ILE A 523 -0.61 16.28 5.95
N ARG A 524 -0.88 15.66 4.79
CA ARG A 524 -0.83 16.34 3.48
C ARG A 524 -1.85 17.48 3.38
N ASP A 525 -3.05 17.28 3.89
CA ASP A 525 -4.07 18.32 3.93
C ASP A 525 -3.71 19.45 4.89
N LEU A 526 -3.04 19.12 6.01
CA LEU A 526 -2.51 20.13 6.94
C LEU A 526 -1.38 20.94 6.31
N ILE A 527 -0.50 20.33 5.50
CA ILE A 527 0.52 21.04 4.71
C ILE A 527 -0.15 21.95 3.68
N PHE A 528 -1.20 21.49 2.98
CA PHE A 528 -1.97 22.31 2.07
C PHE A 528 -2.63 23.50 2.80
N LYS A 529 -3.25 23.24 3.95
CA LYS A 529 -3.83 24.28 4.80
C LYS A 529 -2.78 25.27 5.31
N TYR A 530 -1.58 24.82 5.62
CA TYR A 530 -0.46 25.70 5.97
C TYR A 530 -0.17 26.69 4.84
N PHE A 531 -0.06 26.24 3.59
CA PHE A 531 0.15 27.12 2.45
C PHE A 531 -1.04 28.05 2.21
N GLN A 532 -2.28 27.61 2.40
CA GLN A 532 -3.46 28.47 2.32
C GLN A 532 -3.44 29.62 3.33
N ILE A 533 -2.91 29.37 4.53
CA ILE A 533 -2.84 30.36 5.62
C ILE A 533 -1.63 31.29 5.45
N HIS A 534 -0.47 30.73 5.15
CA HIS A 534 0.80 31.46 5.20
C HIS A 534 1.35 31.84 3.80
N GLY A 535 0.91 31.17 2.75
CA GLY A 535 1.36 31.38 1.37
C GLY A 535 2.79 30.93 1.08
N VAL A 536 3.66 30.91 2.10
CA VAL A 536 5.09 30.65 1.95
C VAL A 536 5.61 29.76 3.07
N ALA A 537 6.50 28.82 2.74
CA ALA A 537 7.33 28.10 3.70
C ALA A 537 8.81 28.47 3.49
N ASP A 538 9.42 29.00 4.54
CA ASP A 538 10.79 29.48 4.56
C ASP A 538 11.58 28.74 5.65
N PRO A 539 12.73 28.12 5.34
CA PRO A 539 13.49 27.32 6.32
C PRO A 539 13.98 28.14 7.52
N GLU A 540 14.32 29.41 7.32
CA GLU A 540 14.78 30.26 8.43
C GLU A 540 13.64 30.61 9.38
N THR A 541 12.48 30.94 8.83
CA THR A 541 11.24 31.17 9.61
C THR A 541 10.78 29.92 10.34
N ILE A 542 10.89 28.74 9.71
CA ILE A 542 10.51 27.46 10.32
C ILE A 542 11.48 27.08 11.44
N ALA A 543 12.78 27.31 11.25
CA ALA A 543 13.79 27.08 12.28
C ALA A 543 13.67 28.06 13.48
N ASN A 544 13.26 29.29 13.20
CA ASN A 544 13.13 30.37 14.18
C ASN A 544 11.76 31.06 14.07
N PRO A 545 10.67 30.35 14.39
CA PRO A 545 9.32 30.86 14.17
C PRO A 545 9.03 32.11 15.00
N PRO A 546 8.24 33.05 14.47
CA PRO A 546 7.75 34.18 15.24
C PRO A 546 6.84 33.71 16.39
N ALA A 547 6.71 34.53 17.44
CA ALA A 547 5.73 34.27 18.48
C ALA A 547 4.30 34.35 17.89
N VAL A 548 3.44 33.39 18.22
CA VAL A 548 2.00 33.46 17.93
C VAL A 548 1.30 34.39 18.96
N GLN A 549 0.01 34.72 18.72
CA GLN A 549 -0.72 35.77 19.45
C GLN A 549 -0.66 35.62 21.00
N ASP A 550 -0.48 34.42 21.54
CA ASP A 550 -0.41 34.15 22.98
C ASP A 550 1.04 34.07 23.50
N GLY A 551 2.03 34.46 22.73
CA GLY A 551 3.46 34.45 23.10
C GLY A 551 4.15 33.11 22.93
N ASP A 552 3.44 32.04 22.66
CA ASP A 552 3.99 30.72 22.42
C ASP A 552 4.69 30.63 21.03
N ARG A 553 5.77 29.89 20.97
CA ARG A 553 6.50 29.60 19.74
C ARG A 553 6.58 28.09 19.53
N ILE A 554 6.38 27.64 18.32
CA ILE A 554 6.58 26.24 17.94
C ILE A 554 8.08 25.99 17.72
N LEU A 555 8.87 25.93 18.78
CA LEU A 555 10.29 25.69 18.71
C LEU A 555 10.59 24.24 18.34
N LEU A 556 11.29 24.02 17.23
CA LEU A 556 11.60 22.66 16.75
C LEU A 556 12.59 21.92 17.65
N GLY A 557 13.43 22.63 18.40
CA GLY A 557 14.58 22.04 19.09
C GLY A 557 15.70 21.70 18.12
N ASP A 558 16.73 21.04 18.63
CA ASP A 558 17.88 20.64 17.84
C ASP A 558 18.33 19.20 18.14
N TRP A 559 18.80 18.49 17.12
CA TRP A 559 19.39 17.18 17.33
C TRP A 559 20.50 16.91 16.33
N LYS A 560 21.46 16.05 16.71
CA LYS A 560 22.59 15.71 15.87
C LYS A 560 23.19 14.35 16.20
N PHE A 561 23.86 13.78 15.22
CA PHE A 561 24.71 12.61 15.43
C PHE A 561 26.04 13.00 16.07
N VAL A 562 26.47 12.24 17.08
CA VAL A 562 27.73 12.45 17.77
C VAL A 562 28.54 11.15 17.82
N PRO A 563 29.91 11.21 17.88
CA PRO A 563 30.78 12.39 17.76
C PRO A 563 30.66 13.06 16.40
N GLU A 564 30.43 14.36 16.35
CA GLU A 564 30.01 15.09 15.14
C GLU A 564 30.91 14.87 13.92
N GLU A 565 32.21 15.05 14.08
CA GLU A 565 33.17 14.93 12.95
C GLU A 565 33.20 13.50 12.39
N ALA A 566 33.20 12.48 13.25
CA ALA A 566 33.22 11.08 12.85
C ALA A 566 31.90 10.69 12.16
N ALA A 567 30.77 11.10 12.73
CA ALA A 567 29.45 10.86 12.18
C ALA A 567 29.26 11.54 10.83
N LYS A 568 29.61 12.84 10.72
CA LYS A 568 29.52 13.61 9.48
C LYS A 568 30.36 13.00 8.34
N LYS A 569 31.59 12.59 8.65
CA LYS A 569 32.47 11.94 7.66
C LYS A 569 31.89 10.61 7.16
N ALA A 570 31.42 9.77 8.07
CA ALA A 570 30.83 8.48 7.71
C ALA A 570 29.51 8.67 6.94
N MET A 571 28.64 9.58 7.41
CA MET A 571 27.37 9.91 6.77
C MET A 571 27.57 10.42 5.34
N SER A 572 28.51 11.34 5.11
CA SER A 572 28.81 11.85 3.76
C SER A 572 29.24 10.75 2.79
N ARG A 573 30.03 9.78 3.26
CA ARG A 573 30.40 8.60 2.47
C ARG A 573 29.18 7.72 2.17
N ASP A 574 28.38 7.40 3.18
CA ASP A 574 27.22 6.53 3.05
C ASP A 574 26.16 7.14 2.12
N MET A 575 25.94 8.46 2.22
CA MET A 575 25.07 9.20 1.29
C MET A 575 25.61 9.16 -0.15
N THR A 576 26.93 9.18 -0.33
CA THR A 576 27.55 9.00 -1.66
C THR A 576 27.35 7.58 -2.20
N LEU A 577 27.44 6.55 -1.34
CA LEU A 577 27.15 5.17 -1.72
C LEU A 577 25.69 5.01 -2.16
N MET A 578 24.76 5.62 -1.41
CA MET A 578 23.32 5.50 -1.67
C MET A 578 22.85 6.28 -2.89
N PHE A 579 23.36 7.48 -3.10
CA PHE A 579 22.79 8.46 -4.05
C PHE A 579 23.76 8.93 -5.14
N GLY A 580 25.01 8.48 -5.10
CA GLY A 580 26.08 8.96 -5.98
C GLY A 580 26.68 10.29 -5.51
N ARG A 581 27.71 10.76 -6.21
CA ARG A 581 28.26 12.10 -5.98
C ARG A 581 27.25 13.15 -6.47
N LYS A 582 27.16 14.26 -5.73
CA LYS A 582 26.34 15.43 -6.12
C LYS A 582 26.85 16.02 -7.43
#